data_adfb6a6a2eb65764cb8a370ac142706e
#
_entry.id   adfb6a6a2eb65764cb8a370ac142706e
#
_cell.length_a   1.000
_cell.length_b   1.000
_cell.length_c   1.000
_cell.angle_alpha   90.00
_cell.angle_beta   90.00
_cell.angle_gamma   90.00
#
_symmetry.space_group_name_H-M   'P 1'
#
loop_
_entity.id
_entity.type
_entity.pdbx_description
1 polymer ?
#
loop_
_entity_poly.entity_id
_entity_poly.type
_entity_poly.pdbx_seq_one_letter_code
_entity_poly.pdbx_strand_id
1 'polypeptide(L)'
;MVYLGLVDDEYEDYDVYEEASAGPARSTRVYGPAPDSPEQVSSSIRTIQREDTGSGISMMPRPSVVRPIIPTSAKVHVVAPTKFPDAQEIGDRFKAGQPVIVNLQGADKELSRRMIDFCSGATYALGGSMDKVAEQVFLLTPSNVEVSAEEKRRLQERGLYRS
;
A
#
# COMPACT_ATOMS: atom_id res chain seq x y z
N MET A 1 48.84 -25.74 29.21
CA MET A 1 49.21 -25.35 27.84
C MET A 1 47.90 -25.11 27.12
N VAL A 2 47.49 -23.82 27.05
CA VAL A 2 46.18 -23.40 26.52
C VAL A 2 46.41 -22.96 25.08
N TYR A 3 45.81 -23.67 24.14
CA TYR A 3 45.85 -23.34 22.71
C TYR A 3 44.69 -22.42 22.39
N LEU A 4 44.97 -21.12 22.25
CA LEU A 4 44.04 -20.13 21.71
C LEU A 4 44.07 -20.24 20.19
N GLY A 5 43.10 -20.95 19.61
CA GLY A 5 42.87 -20.94 18.18
C GLY A 5 42.19 -19.61 17.79
N LEU A 6 42.91 -18.69 17.17
CA LEU A 6 42.31 -17.63 16.37
C LEU A 6 41.70 -18.29 15.14
N VAL A 7 40.42 -18.13 15.02
CA VAL A 7 39.72 -18.38 13.76
C VAL A 7 39.92 -17.13 12.91
N ASP A 8 40.69 -17.24 11.85
CA ASP A 8 40.78 -16.22 10.81
C ASP A 8 39.43 -16.20 10.10
N ASP A 9 38.65 -15.12 10.32
CA ASP A 9 37.48 -14.80 9.52
C ASP A 9 37.96 -14.37 8.13
N GLU A 10 37.96 -15.32 7.22
CA GLU A 10 38.15 -15.08 5.79
C GLU A 10 36.94 -14.33 5.28
N TYR A 11 37.02 -13.01 5.28
CA TYR A 11 36.08 -12.17 4.58
C TYR A 11 36.25 -12.42 3.08
N GLU A 12 35.38 -13.23 2.52
CA GLU A 12 35.27 -13.35 1.06
C GLU A 12 34.90 -11.96 0.50
N ASP A 13 35.87 -11.43 -0.20
CA ASP A 13 35.89 -10.21 -0.97
C ASP A 13 34.67 -10.23 -1.91
N TYR A 14 33.69 -9.35 -1.64
CA TYR A 14 32.62 -9.11 -2.59
C TYR A 14 33.19 -8.35 -3.76
N ASP A 15 33.39 -9.04 -4.86
CA ASP A 15 33.75 -8.48 -6.15
C ASP A 15 32.85 -7.29 -6.47
N VAL A 16 33.47 -6.13 -6.42
CA VAL A 16 32.97 -4.87 -6.93
C VAL A 16 32.66 -5.09 -8.41
N TYR A 17 31.40 -4.97 -8.78
CA TYR A 17 30.98 -4.97 -10.17
C TYR A 17 31.74 -3.88 -10.91
N GLU A 18 32.67 -4.32 -11.73
CA GLU A 18 33.43 -3.50 -12.65
C GLU A 18 32.47 -2.85 -13.64
N GLU A 19 32.35 -1.56 -13.54
CA GLU A 19 31.61 -0.69 -14.42
C GLU A 19 32.15 -0.81 -15.83
N ALA A 20 31.48 -1.59 -16.68
CA ALA A 20 31.77 -1.61 -18.11
C ALA A 20 31.37 -0.25 -18.71
N SER A 21 32.36 0.61 -18.80
CA SER A 21 32.32 1.85 -19.55
C SER A 21 32.18 1.56 -21.05
N ALA A 22 31.00 1.74 -21.60
CA ALA A 22 30.79 1.96 -23.02
C ALA A 22 30.28 3.40 -23.18
N GLY A 23 31.19 4.33 -23.42
CA GLY A 23 30.90 5.64 -23.98
C GLY A 23 30.77 5.57 -25.52
N PRO A 24 30.73 6.69 -26.26
CA PRO A 24 29.97 7.90 -26.11
C PRO A 24 29.15 8.23 -27.36
N ALA A 25 27.97 8.79 -27.19
CA ALA A 25 27.38 9.56 -28.29
C ALA A 25 27.08 10.98 -27.77
N ARG A 26 28.07 11.83 -27.89
CA ARG A 26 27.94 13.29 -27.85
C ARG A 26 27.05 13.75 -28.98
N SER A 27 25.81 14.05 -28.74
CA SER A 27 25.03 14.93 -29.62
C SER A 27 25.16 16.34 -29.09
N THR A 28 26.08 17.07 -29.64
CA THR A 28 26.27 18.50 -29.48
C THR A 28 25.13 19.21 -30.17
N ARG A 29 24.07 19.61 -29.45
CA ARG A 29 23.15 20.62 -29.96
C ARG A 29 23.75 21.98 -29.65
N VAL A 30 24.25 22.58 -30.72
CA VAL A 30 24.67 23.95 -30.84
C VAL A 30 23.49 24.86 -30.46
N TYR A 31 23.70 25.67 -29.44
CA TYR A 31 22.82 26.75 -29.05
C TYR A 31 23.05 27.90 -30.02
N GLY A 32 22.14 28.11 -30.96
CA GLY A 32 22.10 29.30 -31.79
C GLY A 32 21.31 30.40 -31.12
N PRO A 33 21.69 31.67 -31.29
CA PRO A 33 21.06 32.77 -30.61
C PRO A 33 19.65 33.05 -31.16
N ALA A 34 18.75 33.40 -30.25
CA ALA A 34 17.37 33.80 -30.52
C ALA A 34 17.30 35.08 -31.34
N PRO A 35 16.37 35.20 -32.29
CA PRO A 35 15.91 36.50 -32.73
C PRO A 35 14.69 36.93 -31.90
N ASP A 36 14.82 38.10 -31.34
CA ASP A 36 13.74 38.96 -30.84
C ASP A 36 12.67 39.15 -31.91
N SER A 37 11.42 38.86 -31.57
CA SER A 37 10.26 39.63 -32.04
C SER A 37 9.00 39.20 -31.30
N PRO A 38 8.21 40.14 -30.77
CA PRO A 38 6.97 39.83 -30.08
C PRO A 38 5.82 39.73 -31.09
N GLU A 39 5.42 38.52 -31.46
CA GLU A 39 4.12 38.35 -32.09
C GLU A 39 3.07 38.01 -31.06
N GLN A 40 2.18 38.97 -30.89
CA GLN A 40 0.92 38.86 -30.19
C GLN A 40 0.10 37.70 -30.77
N VAL A 41 0.07 36.58 -30.11
CA VAL A 41 -0.99 35.60 -30.39
C VAL A 41 -2.17 35.95 -29.51
N SER A 42 -3.03 36.76 -30.10
CA SER A 42 -4.37 37.05 -29.62
C SER A 42 -5.12 35.73 -29.50
N SER A 43 -5.20 35.18 -28.28
CA SER A 43 -6.13 34.08 -27.98
C SER A 43 -7.55 34.67 -28.04
N SER A 44 -8.19 34.49 -29.19
CA SER A 44 -9.60 34.75 -29.34
C SER A 44 -10.42 33.82 -28.45
N ILE A 45 -10.74 34.28 -27.27
CA ILE A 45 -11.81 33.72 -26.46
C ILE A 45 -13.08 33.98 -27.25
N ARG A 46 -13.61 32.95 -27.90
CA ARG A 46 -14.94 32.99 -28.47
C ARG A 46 -15.93 33.04 -27.34
N THR A 47 -16.33 34.27 -26.97
CA THR A 47 -17.51 34.47 -26.16
C THR A 47 -18.71 34.05 -27.01
N ILE A 48 -19.30 32.92 -26.66
CA ILE A 48 -20.58 32.47 -27.23
C ILE A 48 -21.63 33.46 -26.65
N GLN A 49 -22.03 34.44 -27.46
CA GLN A 49 -23.23 35.20 -27.17
C GLN A 49 -24.42 34.24 -27.21
N ARG A 50 -24.96 33.92 -26.05
CA ARG A 50 -26.26 33.29 -25.93
C ARG A 50 -27.29 34.32 -26.31
N GLU A 51 -27.89 34.16 -27.48
CA GLU A 51 -29.09 34.86 -27.81
C GLU A 51 -30.19 34.43 -26.85
N ASP A 52 -30.74 35.39 -26.14
CA ASP A 52 -31.92 35.27 -25.30
C ASP A 52 -33.13 34.88 -26.16
N THR A 53 -33.40 33.58 -26.20
CA THR A 53 -34.73 33.13 -26.60
C THR A 53 -35.38 32.58 -25.34
N GLY A 54 -36.27 33.35 -24.78
CA GLY A 54 -37.00 33.07 -23.57
C GLY A 54 -37.72 31.71 -23.64
N SER A 55 -37.30 30.80 -22.87
CA SER A 55 -38.15 29.69 -22.40
C SER A 55 -37.63 29.30 -21.01
N GLY A 56 -38.41 29.67 -20.02
CA GLY A 56 -38.12 29.48 -18.62
C GLY A 56 -38.00 27.98 -18.26
N ILE A 57 -36.79 27.44 -18.36
CA ILE A 57 -36.45 26.18 -17.69
C ILE A 57 -35.87 26.58 -16.36
N SER A 58 -36.73 26.58 -15.35
CA SER A 58 -36.33 26.62 -13.95
C SER A 58 -35.34 25.50 -13.71
N MET A 59 -34.03 25.84 -13.68
CA MET A 59 -32.99 24.92 -13.19
C MET A 59 -33.20 24.73 -11.68
N MET A 60 -34.05 23.80 -11.32
CA MET A 60 -34.02 23.28 -9.97
C MET A 60 -32.62 22.73 -9.71
N PRO A 61 -31.92 23.16 -8.64
CA PRO A 61 -30.67 22.54 -8.24
C PRO A 61 -30.98 21.10 -7.91
N ARG A 62 -30.45 20.16 -8.71
CA ARG A 62 -30.52 18.74 -8.38
C ARG A 62 -29.78 18.58 -7.06
N PRO A 63 -30.44 18.11 -5.99
CA PRO A 63 -29.73 17.78 -4.77
C PRO A 63 -28.70 16.73 -5.15
N SER A 64 -27.42 17.06 -4.96
CA SER A 64 -26.35 16.07 -5.02
C SER A 64 -26.60 15.11 -3.87
N VAL A 65 -27.20 13.97 -4.20
CA VAL A 65 -27.39 12.87 -3.24
C VAL A 65 -25.98 12.36 -2.93
N VAL A 66 -25.39 12.89 -1.86
CA VAL A 66 -24.20 12.30 -1.24
C VAL A 66 -24.67 10.95 -0.70
N ARG A 67 -24.42 9.90 -1.47
CA ARG A 67 -24.64 8.55 -0.98
C ARG A 67 -23.68 8.34 0.16
N PRO A 68 -24.14 8.09 1.40
CA PRO A 68 -23.23 7.69 2.47
C PRO A 68 -22.52 6.42 1.98
N ILE A 69 -21.19 6.43 2.00
CA ILE A 69 -20.38 5.23 1.81
C ILE A 69 -20.65 4.40 3.07
N ILE A 70 -21.59 3.45 2.95
CA ILE A 70 -21.82 2.47 4.00
C ILE A 70 -20.55 1.65 4.04
N PRO A 71 -19.76 1.66 5.14
CA PRO A 71 -18.60 0.81 5.25
C PRO A 71 -19.07 -0.63 5.05
N THR A 72 -18.59 -1.26 3.98
CA THR A 72 -18.90 -2.65 3.70
C THR A 72 -18.32 -3.46 4.85
N SER A 73 -19.16 -4.06 5.70
CA SER A 73 -18.68 -4.95 6.74
C SER A 73 -18.07 -6.17 6.05
N ALA A 74 -16.75 -6.15 5.95
CA ALA A 74 -16.02 -7.20 5.27
C ALA A 74 -15.88 -8.40 6.19
N LYS A 75 -16.14 -9.59 5.65
CA LYS A 75 -15.91 -10.85 6.36
C LYS A 75 -14.41 -11.00 6.62
N VAL A 76 -14.06 -11.23 7.88
CA VAL A 76 -12.67 -11.44 8.29
C VAL A 76 -12.17 -12.81 7.83
N HIS A 77 -11.00 -12.84 7.20
CA HIS A 77 -10.32 -14.07 6.82
C HIS A 77 -9.36 -14.48 7.94
N VAL A 78 -9.31 -15.77 8.28
CA VAL A 78 -8.43 -16.28 9.34
C VAL A 78 -7.37 -17.17 8.72
N VAL A 79 -6.10 -16.85 8.95
CA VAL A 79 -4.92 -17.62 8.49
C VAL A 79 -4.12 -18.06 9.69
N ALA A 80 -3.72 -19.33 9.71
CA ALA A 80 -2.79 -19.90 10.69
C ALA A 80 -1.55 -20.40 9.93
N PRO A 81 -0.54 -19.55 9.71
CA PRO A 81 0.61 -19.90 8.89
C PRO A 81 1.50 -20.93 9.59
N THR A 82 1.97 -21.91 8.83
CA THR A 82 2.90 -22.94 9.28
C THR A 82 4.30 -22.76 8.71
N LYS A 83 4.43 -21.94 7.67
CA LYS A 83 5.68 -21.62 6.97
C LYS A 83 5.62 -20.21 6.41
N PHE A 84 6.78 -19.63 6.17
CA PHE A 84 6.84 -18.25 5.68
C PHE A 84 6.17 -17.98 4.32
N PRO A 85 6.19 -18.89 3.33
CA PRO A 85 5.43 -18.68 2.09
C PRO A 85 3.94 -18.43 2.27
N ASP A 86 3.33 -18.87 3.40
CA ASP A 86 1.91 -18.60 3.71
C ASP A 86 1.63 -17.09 3.91
N ALA A 87 2.68 -16.26 4.09
CA ALA A 87 2.61 -14.80 4.11
C ALA A 87 2.00 -14.22 2.82
N GLN A 88 2.19 -14.91 1.69
CA GLN A 88 1.63 -14.48 0.41
C GLN A 88 0.10 -14.44 0.47
N GLU A 89 -0.54 -15.47 1.02
CA GLU A 89 -2.00 -15.49 1.17
C GLU A 89 -2.50 -14.30 2.01
N ILE A 90 -1.79 -14.02 3.11
CA ILE A 90 -2.11 -12.87 3.97
C ILE A 90 -2.03 -11.57 3.16
N GLY A 91 -0.94 -11.36 2.42
CA GLY A 91 -0.70 -10.18 1.60
C GLY A 91 -1.75 -10.02 0.50
N ASP A 92 -2.09 -11.08 -0.20
CA ASP A 92 -3.06 -11.06 -1.30
C ASP A 92 -4.47 -10.70 -0.80
N ARG A 93 -4.90 -11.26 0.33
CA ARG A 93 -6.18 -10.93 0.96
C ARG A 93 -6.22 -9.49 1.44
N PHE A 94 -5.18 -9.07 2.12
CA PHE A 94 -5.06 -7.71 2.65
C PHE A 94 -5.05 -6.67 1.51
N LYS A 95 -4.31 -6.93 0.44
CA LYS A 95 -4.28 -6.11 -0.78
C LYS A 95 -5.64 -6.05 -1.48
N ALA A 96 -6.41 -7.13 -1.42
CA ALA A 96 -7.79 -7.17 -1.95
C ALA A 96 -8.81 -6.42 -1.07
N GLY A 97 -8.37 -5.75 0.00
CA GLY A 97 -9.25 -5.00 0.90
C GLY A 97 -10.00 -5.89 1.91
N GLN A 98 -9.55 -7.12 2.13
CA GLN A 98 -10.15 -8.03 3.09
C GLN A 98 -9.40 -7.98 4.43
N PRO A 99 -10.08 -7.77 5.57
CA PRO A 99 -9.47 -7.91 6.89
C PRO A 99 -8.98 -9.33 7.13
N VAL A 100 -7.78 -9.46 7.71
CA VAL A 100 -7.14 -10.77 7.94
C VAL A 100 -6.76 -10.91 9.40
N ILE A 101 -7.13 -12.03 10.02
CA ILE A 101 -6.55 -12.48 11.29
C ILE A 101 -5.41 -13.43 11.00
N VAL A 102 -4.26 -13.10 11.57
CA VAL A 102 -3.06 -13.94 11.54
C VAL A 102 -2.91 -14.58 12.91
N ASN A 103 -3.17 -15.89 12.97
CA ASN A 103 -3.04 -16.68 14.19
C ASN A 103 -1.68 -17.36 14.21
N LEU A 104 -0.78 -16.89 15.07
CA LEU A 104 0.59 -17.42 15.23
C LEU A 104 0.75 -18.34 16.45
N GLN A 105 -0.35 -18.76 17.10
CA GLN A 105 -0.30 -19.59 18.30
C GLN A 105 0.35 -20.96 18.06
N GLY A 106 0.27 -21.47 16.82
CA GLY A 106 0.91 -22.71 16.42
C GLY A 106 2.25 -22.56 15.72
N ALA A 107 2.71 -21.30 15.50
CA ALA A 107 3.96 -20.99 14.84
C ALA A 107 5.13 -20.97 15.83
N ASP A 108 6.31 -21.38 15.37
CA ASP A 108 7.53 -21.22 16.16
C ASP A 108 7.91 -19.74 16.30
N LYS A 109 8.87 -19.46 17.17
CA LYS A 109 9.26 -18.07 17.49
C LYS A 109 9.88 -17.34 16.30
N GLU A 110 10.63 -18.04 15.47
CA GLU A 110 11.30 -17.47 14.31
C GLU A 110 10.27 -17.13 13.22
N LEU A 111 9.40 -18.06 12.88
CA LEU A 111 8.31 -17.85 11.94
C LEU A 111 7.39 -16.72 12.41
N SER A 112 7.02 -16.70 13.70
CA SER A 112 6.18 -15.66 14.28
C SER A 112 6.80 -14.27 14.09
N ARG A 113 8.10 -14.11 14.36
CA ARG A 113 8.81 -12.85 14.18
C ARG A 113 8.79 -12.39 12.72
N ARG A 114 9.16 -13.27 11.80
CA ARG A 114 9.17 -12.97 10.37
C ARG A 114 7.78 -12.60 9.83
N MET A 115 6.73 -13.27 10.33
CA MET A 115 5.35 -12.95 9.96
C MET A 115 4.92 -11.58 10.48
N ILE A 116 5.28 -11.23 11.71
CA ILE A 116 4.99 -9.91 12.29
C ILE A 116 5.70 -8.82 11.49
N ASP A 117 6.98 -9.02 11.16
CA ASP A 117 7.76 -8.07 10.36
C ASP A 117 7.13 -7.86 8.97
N PHE A 118 6.75 -8.94 8.30
CA PHE A 118 6.05 -8.89 7.01
C PHE A 118 4.71 -8.17 7.12
N CYS A 119 3.87 -8.54 8.09
CA CYS A 119 2.55 -7.95 8.28
C CYS A 119 2.63 -6.45 8.61
N SER A 120 3.59 -6.04 9.43
CA SER A 120 3.83 -4.63 9.76
C SER A 120 4.20 -3.82 8.52
N GLY A 121 5.13 -4.34 7.71
CA GLY A 121 5.53 -3.71 6.46
C GLY A 121 4.40 -3.62 5.44
N ALA A 122 3.63 -4.70 5.26
CA ALA A 122 2.49 -4.73 4.35
C ALA A 122 1.38 -3.75 4.80
N THR A 123 1.09 -3.70 6.09
CA THR A 123 0.11 -2.78 6.67
C THR A 123 0.51 -1.34 6.46
N TYR A 124 1.76 -1.00 6.72
CA TYR A 124 2.30 0.33 6.47
C TYR A 124 2.21 0.71 4.99
N ALA A 125 2.65 -0.16 4.10
CA ALA A 125 2.69 0.09 2.66
C ALA A 125 1.29 0.30 2.04
N LEU A 126 0.27 -0.36 2.59
CA LEU A 126 -1.11 -0.30 2.09
C LEU A 126 -2.01 0.64 2.90
N GLY A 127 -1.45 1.38 3.85
CA GLY A 127 -2.17 2.37 4.65
C GLY A 127 -3.25 1.79 5.57
N GLY A 128 -3.10 0.53 5.98
CA GLY A 128 -4.00 -0.13 6.92
C GLY A 128 -3.56 -0.03 8.37
N SER A 129 -4.15 -0.84 9.25
CA SER A 129 -3.78 -0.99 10.65
C SER A 129 -3.51 -2.44 11.02
N MET A 130 -2.67 -2.65 12.03
CA MET A 130 -2.36 -3.95 12.61
C MET A 130 -2.53 -3.89 14.13
N ASP A 131 -3.43 -4.69 14.66
CA ASP A 131 -3.77 -4.71 16.07
C ASP A 131 -3.53 -6.11 16.67
N LYS A 132 -2.88 -6.17 17.84
CA LYS A 132 -2.79 -7.43 18.61
C LYS A 132 -4.12 -7.65 19.30
N VAL A 133 -4.88 -8.63 18.86
CA VAL A 133 -6.25 -8.91 19.35
C VAL A 133 -6.31 -10.06 20.35
N ALA A 134 -5.28 -10.90 20.40
CA ALA A 134 -5.08 -11.92 21.43
C ALA A 134 -3.60 -12.28 21.53
N GLU A 135 -3.24 -13.22 22.41
CA GLU A 135 -1.87 -13.70 22.51
C GLU A 135 -1.47 -14.43 21.21
N GLN A 136 -0.41 -13.95 20.56
CA GLN A 136 0.04 -14.45 19.25
C GLN A 136 -1.02 -14.38 18.14
N VAL A 137 -2.01 -13.46 18.27
CA VAL A 137 -3.05 -13.24 17.23
C VAL A 137 -3.12 -11.78 16.87
N PHE A 138 -3.04 -11.49 15.60
CA PHE A 138 -3.03 -10.14 15.04
C PHE A 138 -4.15 -9.97 14.02
N LEU A 139 -4.83 -8.82 14.08
CA LEU A 139 -5.83 -8.39 13.11
C LEU A 139 -5.23 -7.33 12.20
N LEU A 140 -5.22 -7.59 10.92
CA LEU A 140 -4.87 -6.62 9.88
C LEU A 140 -6.15 -6.07 9.27
N THR A 141 -6.30 -4.75 9.33
CA THR A 141 -7.48 -4.05 8.78
C THR A 141 -7.03 -3.12 7.66
N PRO A 142 -7.50 -3.33 6.41
CA PRO A 142 -7.20 -2.43 5.30
C PRO A 142 -7.76 -1.04 5.52
N SER A 143 -7.22 -0.04 4.80
CA SER A 143 -7.78 1.31 4.78
C SER A 143 -9.23 1.28 4.28
N ASN A 144 -10.10 2.11 4.86
CA ASN A 144 -11.52 2.24 4.49
C ASN A 144 -12.40 0.99 4.74
N VAL A 145 -11.94 0.05 5.55
CA VAL A 145 -12.70 -1.14 5.96
C VAL A 145 -12.84 -1.15 7.48
N GLU A 146 -14.04 -1.44 7.97
CA GLU A 146 -14.29 -1.64 9.39
C GLU A 146 -14.75 -3.07 9.65
N VAL A 147 -14.22 -3.68 10.70
CA VAL A 147 -14.67 -5.00 11.16
C VAL A 147 -15.92 -4.80 12.02
N SER A 148 -17.04 -5.40 11.61
CA SER A 148 -18.31 -5.27 12.32
C SER A 148 -18.25 -5.84 13.74
N ALA A 149 -19.13 -5.32 14.63
CA ALA A 149 -19.24 -5.82 16.00
C ALA A 149 -19.63 -7.31 16.04
N GLU A 150 -20.39 -7.75 15.06
CA GLU A 150 -20.79 -9.15 14.90
C GLU A 150 -19.60 -10.08 14.58
N GLU A 151 -18.75 -9.65 13.67
CA GLU A 151 -17.51 -10.40 13.35
C GLU A 151 -16.54 -10.41 14.54
N LYS A 152 -16.37 -9.29 15.25
CA LYS A 152 -15.57 -9.24 16.48
C LYS A 152 -16.09 -10.23 17.51
N ARG A 153 -17.40 -10.31 17.72
CA ARG A 153 -18.02 -11.26 18.64
C ARG A 153 -17.77 -12.71 18.22
N ARG A 154 -17.92 -13.05 16.94
CA ARG A 154 -17.60 -14.38 16.42
C ARG A 154 -16.15 -14.76 16.65
N LEU A 155 -15.23 -13.81 16.51
CA LEU A 155 -13.82 -14.01 16.75
C LEU A 155 -13.52 -14.21 18.25
N GLN A 156 -14.25 -13.52 19.14
CA GLN A 156 -14.19 -13.73 20.58
C GLN A 156 -14.64 -15.15 20.99
N GLU A 157 -15.74 -15.62 20.42
CA GLU A 157 -16.24 -16.99 20.65
C GLU A 157 -15.22 -18.07 20.23
N ARG A 158 -14.36 -17.75 19.24
CA ARG A 158 -13.27 -18.60 18.79
C ARG A 158 -11.96 -18.42 19.56
N GLY A 159 -11.92 -17.51 20.52
CA GLY A 159 -10.70 -17.19 21.28
C GLY A 159 -9.64 -16.41 20.48
N LEU A 160 -10.01 -15.89 19.32
CA LEU A 160 -9.11 -15.15 18.41
C LEU A 160 -9.17 -13.63 18.59
N TYR A 161 -10.03 -13.15 19.51
CA TYR A 161 -10.17 -11.73 19.82
C TYR A 161 -10.43 -11.56 21.31
N ARG A 162 -9.65 -10.72 21.98
CA ARG A 162 -9.88 -10.29 23.39
C ARG A 162 -10.02 -8.78 23.37
N SER A 163 -11.14 -8.29 23.89
CA SER A 163 -11.39 -6.86 24.14
C SER A 163 -10.68 -6.43 25.41
#